data_381e97966064cd6fff259fbd51a50d1e
#
_entry.id   381e97966064cd6fff259fbd51a50d1e
#
_cell.length_a   1.000
_cell.length_b   1.000
_cell.length_c   1.000
_cell.angle_alpha   90.00
_cell.angle_beta   90.00
_cell.angle_gamma   90.00
#
_symmetry.space_group_name_H-M   'P 1'
#
loop_
_entity.id
_entity.type
_entity.pdbx_description
1 polymer ?
#
loop_
_entity_poly.entity_id
_entity_poly.type
_entity_poly.pdbx_seq_one_letter_code
_entity_poly.pdbx_strand_id
1 'polypeptide(L)'
;MKYSNLNVIEINEISRIVKEKQPSLFKQICIFIGQLFYYTFIVHFKYKSLPVNYKGLLFFGVSLNNRRSLEPIINNIEKDTYLYLNNHITDVHKRRAWWHSIPYLSTLIKLYKKSDKEDKTLILKYFTRLLTTYGLYEIAGEMLDKYKVKVLVLANDHNDINRCLIFNALEKKIKTVYVQHASVKKGFPRLDFTYSFLDGKESLEKYFYAGIPKGEVYLSGGVRFDF
;
A
#
# COMPACT_ATOMS: atom_id res chain seq x y z
N MET A 1 14.26 17.42 -0.28
CA MET A 1 13.44 16.26 -0.72
C MET A 1 12.12 16.28 0.05
N LYS A 2 11.00 16.15 -0.65
CA LYS A 2 9.64 16.34 -0.11
C LYS A 2 9.30 15.41 1.06
N TYR A 3 9.79 14.19 1.05
CA TYR A 3 9.48 13.15 2.03
C TYR A 3 10.71 12.68 2.83
N SER A 4 11.62 13.59 3.15
CA SER A 4 12.84 13.27 3.92
C SER A 4 12.57 12.75 5.34
N ASN A 5 11.41 13.10 5.92
CA ASN A 5 11.01 12.69 7.28
C ASN A 5 10.03 11.49 7.27
N LEU A 6 9.80 10.87 6.10
CA LEU A 6 8.89 9.74 6.00
C LEU A 6 9.47 8.52 6.75
N ASN A 7 8.69 7.95 7.67
CA ASN A 7 9.08 6.73 8.37
C ASN A 7 8.79 5.49 7.51
N VAL A 8 9.73 5.15 6.63
CA VAL A 8 9.59 3.99 5.72
C VAL A 8 9.60 2.64 6.43
N ILE A 9 10.15 2.57 7.64
CA ILE A 9 10.12 1.35 8.47
C ILE A 9 8.69 1.10 8.95
N GLU A 10 8.01 2.13 9.44
CA GLU A 10 6.61 2.06 9.86
C GLU A 10 5.67 1.76 8.70
N ILE A 11 5.83 2.43 7.55
CA ILE A 11 5.01 2.16 6.36
C ILE A 11 5.11 0.70 5.94
N ASN A 12 6.31 0.12 5.95
CA ASN A 12 6.51 -1.27 5.54
C ASN A 12 6.18 -2.29 6.64
N GLU A 13 5.95 -1.86 7.88
CA GLU A 13 5.74 -2.77 9.02
C GLU A 13 6.85 -3.84 9.16
N ILE A 14 8.08 -3.46 8.81
CA ILE A 14 9.21 -4.40 8.65
C ILE A 14 9.52 -5.15 9.93
N SER A 15 9.38 -4.54 11.09
CA SER A 15 9.55 -5.18 12.39
C SER A 15 8.68 -6.43 12.57
N ARG A 16 7.56 -6.53 11.86
CA ARG A 16 6.61 -7.65 11.91
C ARG A 16 6.85 -8.71 10.83
N ILE A 17 7.50 -8.35 9.71
CA ILE A 17 7.77 -9.24 8.56
C ILE A 17 9.09 -10.01 8.72
N VAL A 18 9.80 -9.87 9.82
CA VAL A 18 11.19 -10.29 10.08
C VAL A 18 11.53 -11.76 9.76
N LYS A 19 10.55 -12.64 9.56
CA LYS A 19 10.78 -14.08 9.33
C LYS A 19 11.21 -14.45 7.90
N GLU A 20 11.10 -13.54 6.93
CA GLU A 20 11.45 -13.84 5.55
C GLU A 20 12.97 -13.76 5.33
N LYS A 21 13.52 -14.82 4.68
CA LYS A 21 14.92 -14.83 4.25
C LYS A 21 15.10 -13.85 3.10
N GLN A 22 15.82 -12.78 3.34
CA GLN A 22 16.11 -11.78 2.32
C GLN A 22 17.45 -12.07 1.61
N PRO A 23 17.60 -11.69 0.33
CA PRO A 23 18.88 -11.79 -0.35
C PRO A 23 19.92 -10.85 0.29
N SER A 24 21.21 -11.12 0.04
CA SER A 24 22.30 -10.24 0.49
C SER A 24 22.10 -8.82 -0.06
N LEU A 25 22.69 -7.81 0.60
CA LEU A 25 22.60 -6.42 0.18
C LEU A 25 23.08 -6.23 -1.28
N PHE A 26 24.19 -6.88 -1.66
CA PHE A 26 24.70 -6.84 -3.04
C PHE A 26 23.65 -7.35 -4.04
N LYS A 27 23.04 -8.52 -3.76
CA LYS A 27 21.98 -9.08 -4.62
C LYS A 27 20.75 -8.17 -4.67
N GLN A 28 20.37 -7.52 -3.55
CA GLN A 28 19.31 -6.53 -3.54
C GLN A 28 19.61 -5.35 -4.47
N ILE A 29 20.83 -4.82 -4.43
CA ILE A 29 21.26 -3.71 -5.31
C ILE A 29 21.21 -4.14 -6.79
N CYS A 30 21.71 -5.33 -7.12
CA CYS A 30 21.64 -5.85 -8.48
C CYS A 30 20.19 -5.98 -8.97
N ILE A 31 19.29 -6.50 -8.13
CA ILE A 31 17.86 -6.59 -8.44
C ILE A 31 17.28 -5.18 -8.64
N PHE A 32 17.62 -4.22 -7.79
CA PHE A 32 17.16 -2.83 -7.92
C PHE A 32 17.56 -2.23 -9.27
N ILE A 33 18.82 -2.36 -9.66
CA ILE A 33 19.34 -1.87 -10.95
C ILE A 33 18.61 -2.57 -12.10
N GLY A 34 18.49 -3.90 -12.07
CA GLY A 34 17.75 -4.65 -13.07
C GLY A 34 16.28 -4.20 -13.22
N GLN A 35 15.61 -3.92 -12.12
CA GLN A 35 14.25 -3.40 -12.12
C GLN A 35 14.17 -1.97 -12.69
N LEU A 36 15.14 -1.10 -12.40
CA LEU A 36 15.23 0.22 -13.03
C LEU A 36 15.24 0.11 -14.56
N PHE A 37 16.13 -0.75 -15.11
CA PHE A 37 16.20 -0.99 -16.55
C PHE A 37 14.91 -1.58 -17.10
N TYR A 38 14.37 -2.62 -16.47
CA TYR A 38 13.13 -3.27 -16.88
C TYR A 38 11.97 -2.29 -16.97
N TYR A 39 11.72 -1.53 -15.90
CA TYR A 39 10.62 -0.55 -15.88
C TYR A 39 10.87 0.66 -16.77
N THR A 40 12.12 0.94 -17.14
CA THR A 40 12.45 2.06 -18.03
C THR A 40 12.23 1.71 -19.50
N PHE A 41 12.67 0.54 -19.92
CA PHE A 41 12.75 0.21 -21.34
C PHE A 41 11.67 -0.77 -21.81
N ILE A 42 11.14 -1.59 -20.92
CA ILE A 42 10.23 -2.68 -21.30
C ILE A 42 8.76 -2.36 -20.97
N VAL A 43 8.52 -1.61 -19.90
CA VAL A 43 7.16 -1.35 -19.42
C VAL A 43 6.65 0.01 -19.90
N HIS A 44 5.59 -0.02 -20.71
CA HIS A 44 4.85 1.17 -21.10
C HIS A 44 3.65 1.38 -20.17
N PHE A 45 3.59 2.56 -19.58
CA PHE A 45 2.52 2.94 -18.68
C PHE A 45 1.57 3.93 -19.30
N LYS A 46 0.27 3.74 -19.04
CA LYS A 46 -0.78 4.69 -19.44
C LYS A 46 -1.79 4.84 -18.31
N TYR A 47 -2.04 6.07 -17.89
CA TYR A 47 -3.10 6.33 -16.92
C TYR A 47 -4.46 5.90 -17.47
N LYS A 48 -5.29 5.25 -16.66
CA LYS A 48 -6.68 5.02 -17.01
C LYS A 48 -7.42 6.35 -17.09
N SER A 49 -8.30 6.48 -18.07
CA SER A 49 -9.24 7.61 -18.14
C SER A 49 -10.23 7.51 -16.98
N LEU A 50 -10.64 8.66 -16.48
CA LEU A 50 -11.72 8.70 -15.49
C LEU A 50 -13.04 8.39 -16.18
N PRO A 51 -13.94 7.63 -15.53
CA PRO A 51 -15.32 7.46 -15.99
C PRO A 51 -16.07 8.81 -16.08
N VAL A 52 -17.08 8.89 -16.92
CA VAL A 52 -17.82 10.14 -17.19
C VAL A 52 -18.46 10.70 -15.93
N ASN A 53 -19.07 9.85 -15.13
CA ASN A 53 -19.77 10.22 -13.89
C ASN A 53 -18.93 9.99 -12.62
N TYR A 54 -17.61 10.00 -12.72
CA TYR A 54 -16.73 9.70 -11.62
C TYR A 54 -16.93 10.61 -10.41
N LYS A 55 -17.24 10.02 -9.25
CA LYS A 55 -17.55 10.74 -7.99
C LYS A 55 -16.38 10.83 -7.00
N GLY A 56 -15.18 10.41 -7.38
CA GLY A 56 -14.00 10.40 -6.50
C GLY A 56 -13.83 9.10 -5.71
N LEU A 57 -14.51 8.02 -6.09
CA LEU A 57 -14.44 6.71 -5.44
C LEU A 57 -13.40 5.82 -6.16
N LEU A 58 -12.32 5.48 -5.47
CA LEU A 58 -11.27 4.62 -5.98
C LEU A 58 -11.26 3.29 -5.24
N PHE A 59 -11.46 2.19 -5.97
CA PHE A 59 -11.18 0.83 -5.51
C PHE A 59 -9.80 0.40 -5.96
N PHE A 60 -9.01 -0.14 -5.04
CA PHE A 60 -7.68 -0.66 -5.36
C PHE A 60 -7.51 -2.09 -4.84
N GLY A 61 -7.28 -3.03 -5.75
CA GLY A 61 -7.08 -4.45 -5.44
C GLY A 61 -5.72 -4.95 -5.94
N VAL A 62 -5.03 -5.75 -5.13
CA VAL A 62 -3.68 -6.27 -5.45
C VAL A 62 -3.75 -7.66 -6.06
N SER A 63 -4.72 -8.45 -5.67
CA SER A 63 -4.87 -9.86 -6.03
C SER A 63 -6.30 -10.20 -6.44
N LEU A 64 -6.47 -11.41 -7.00
CA LEU A 64 -7.80 -11.93 -7.31
C LEU A 64 -8.69 -11.99 -6.06
N ASN A 65 -8.14 -12.37 -4.91
CA ASN A 65 -8.90 -12.41 -3.64
C ASN A 65 -9.36 -11.02 -3.21
N ASN A 66 -8.51 -9.99 -3.38
CA ASN A 66 -8.93 -8.60 -3.12
C ASN A 66 -10.09 -8.19 -4.04
N ARG A 67 -10.01 -8.54 -5.33
CA ARG A 67 -11.06 -8.27 -6.29
C ARG A 67 -12.38 -8.93 -5.87
N ARG A 68 -12.35 -10.24 -5.54
CA ARG A 68 -13.53 -10.99 -5.10
C ARG A 68 -14.21 -10.39 -3.86
N SER A 69 -13.45 -9.79 -2.95
CA SER A 69 -14.02 -9.12 -1.78
C SER A 69 -14.58 -7.74 -2.07
N LEU A 70 -14.10 -7.07 -3.12
CA LEU A 70 -14.59 -5.76 -3.53
C LEU A 70 -15.74 -5.85 -4.54
N GLU A 71 -15.80 -6.92 -5.32
CA GLU A 71 -16.78 -7.12 -6.39
C GLU A 71 -18.25 -7.04 -5.94
N PRO A 72 -18.64 -7.62 -4.77
CA PRO A 72 -19.99 -7.45 -4.24
C PRO A 72 -20.37 -5.99 -4.03
N ILE A 73 -19.45 -5.21 -3.48
CA ILE A 73 -19.67 -3.78 -3.24
C ILE A 73 -19.75 -3.04 -4.58
N ILE A 74 -18.83 -3.33 -5.49
CA ILE A 74 -18.76 -2.70 -6.81
C ILE A 74 -20.02 -2.97 -7.63
N ASN A 75 -20.59 -4.17 -7.57
CA ASN A 75 -21.79 -4.54 -8.32
C ASN A 75 -23.06 -3.82 -7.83
N ASN A 76 -23.04 -3.30 -6.61
CA ASN A 76 -24.14 -2.53 -6.02
C ASN A 76 -23.95 -1.00 -6.15
N ILE A 77 -22.88 -0.55 -6.83
CA ILE A 77 -22.62 0.87 -7.06
C ILE A 77 -22.92 1.19 -8.53
N GLU A 78 -23.48 2.37 -8.77
CA GLU A 78 -23.78 2.88 -10.10
C GLU A 78 -22.49 2.85 -10.98
N LYS A 79 -22.60 2.23 -12.15
CA LYS A 79 -21.49 2.18 -13.12
C LYS A 79 -21.03 3.61 -13.45
N ASP A 80 -19.75 3.73 -13.80
CA ASP A 80 -19.11 5.01 -14.15
C ASP A 80 -18.97 6.05 -13.03
N THR A 81 -19.36 5.72 -11.78
CA THR A 81 -19.15 6.61 -10.62
C THR A 81 -17.87 6.34 -9.86
N TYR A 82 -17.21 5.20 -10.10
CA TYR A 82 -16.00 4.75 -9.46
C TYR A 82 -14.89 4.40 -10.47
N LEU A 83 -13.65 4.35 -9.99
CA LEU A 83 -12.51 3.81 -10.72
C LEU A 83 -11.99 2.57 -9.98
N TYR A 84 -11.79 1.48 -10.71
CA TYR A 84 -11.11 0.30 -10.19
C TYR A 84 -9.70 0.20 -10.79
N LEU A 85 -8.70 0.16 -9.91
CA LEU A 85 -7.30 -0.09 -10.24
C LEU A 85 -6.81 -1.36 -9.54
N ASN A 86 -5.84 -2.02 -10.14
CA ASN A 86 -5.15 -3.14 -9.53
C ASN A 86 -3.63 -2.87 -9.46
N ASN A 87 -2.90 -3.73 -8.77
CA ASN A 87 -1.44 -3.61 -8.68
C ASN A 87 -0.73 -4.08 -9.97
N HIS A 88 -1.42 -4.09 -11.09
CA HIS A 88 -0.80 -4.34 -12.38
C HIS A 88 0.20 -3.23 -12.69
N ILE A 89 1.28 -3.58 -13.37
CA ILE A 89 2.29 -2.63 -13.84
C ILE A 89 1.64 -1.49 -14.64
N THR A 90 0.55 -1.79 -15.36
CA THR A 90 -0.21 -0.83 -16.16
C THR A 90 -1.06 0.14 -15.33
N ASP A 91 -1.41 -0.21 -14.10
CA ASP A 91 -2.28 0.62 -13.25
C ASP A 91 -1.49 1.44 -12.22
N VAL A 92 -0.28 1.01 -11.90
CA VAL A 92 0.64 1.72 -11.00
C VAL A 92 1.91 2.07 -11.75
N HIS A 93 2.28 3.33 -11.76
CA HIS A 93 3.46 3.82 -12.50
C HIS A 93 4.79 3.41 -11.85
N LYS A 94 5.04 2.11 -11.71
CA LYS A 94 6.22 1.55 -11.01
C LYS A 94 7.55 2.06 -11.58
N ARG A 95 7.64 2.31 -12.91
CA ARG A 95 8.81 2.94 -13.52
C ARG A 95 9.18 4.24 -12.83
N ARG A 96 8.22 5.14 -12.64
CA ARG A 96 8.47 6.41 -11.94
C ARG A 96 8.82 6.18 -10.47
N ALA A 97 8.15 5.25 -9.81
CA ALA A 97 8.44 4.91 -8.42
C ALA A 97 9.91 4.52 -8.20
N TRP A 98 10.48 3.69 -9.08
CA TRP A 98 11.89 3.30 -8.99
C TRP A 98 12.83 4.49 -9.21
N TRP A 99 12.56 5.34 -10.20
CA TRP A 99 13.36 6.54 -10.45
C TRP A 99 13.22 7.57 -9.32
N HIS A 100 12.01 7.79 -8.82
CA HIS A 100 11.75 8.68 -7.70
C HIS A 100 12.40 8.22 -6.39
N SER A 101 12.77 6.94 -6.29
CA SER A 101 13.47 6.40 -5.12
C SER A 101 14.94 6.84 -5.04
N ILE A 102 15.61 7.03 -6.19
CA ILE A 102 17.04 7.30 -6.25
C ILE A 102 17.47 8.51 -5.42
N PRO A 103 16.79 9.68 -5.48
CA PRO A 103 17.15 10.85 -4.67
C PRO A 103 17.12 10.57 -3.16
N TYR A 104 16.30 9.60 -2.71
CA TYR A 104 16.15 9.27 -1.29
C TYR A 104 17.23 8.32 -0.75
N LEU A 105 18.18 7.88 -1.58
CA LEU A 105 19.30 7.06 -1.12
C LEU A 105 20.06 7.74 0.03
N SER A 106 20.36 9.04 -0.10
CA SER A 106 21.02 9.80 0.96
C SER A 106 20.17 9.90 2.24
N THR A 107 18.84 9.96 2.11
CA THR A 107 17.91 9.96 3.25
C THR A 107 17.91 8.61 3.97
N LEU A 108 17.88 7.51 3.22
CA LEU A 108 17.94 6.16 3.80
C LEU A 108 19.29 5.91 4.50
N ILE A 109 20.40 6.40 3.93
CA ILE A 109 21.73 6.32 4.57
C ILE A 109 21.76 7.15 5.87
N LYS A 110 21.15 8.34 5.88
CA LYS A 110 21.04 9.15 7.12
C LYS A 110 20.17 8.45 8.18
N LEU A 111 19.07 7.83 7.76
CA LEU A 111 18.23 7.02 8.65
C LEU A 111 19.06 5.90 9.27
N TYR A 112 19.76 5.10 8.44
CA TYR A 112 20.65 4.04 8.92
C TYR A 112 21.67 4.53 9.95
N LYS A 113 22.32 5.67 9.71
CA LYS A 113 23.32 6.22 10.63
C LYS A 113 22.75 6.59 12.00
N LYS A 114 21.52 7.09 12.04
CA LYS A 114 20.81 7.54 13.25
C LYS A 114 20.09 6.42 14.01
N SER A 115 19.80 5.31 13.36
CA SER A 115 19.06 4.19 13.93
C SER A 115 19.89 3.41 14.96
N ASP A 116 19.22 2.72 15.84
CA ASP A 116 19.81 1.75 16.76
C ASP A 116 20.31 0.49 16.01
N LYS A 117 20.81 -0.49 16.75
CA LYS A 117 21.39 -1.72 16.18
C LYS A 117 20.35 -2.60 15.49
N GLU A 118 19.15 -2.65 16.04
CA GLU A 118 18.06 -3.46 15.51
C GLU A 118 17.55 -2.88 14.18
N ASP A 119 17.20 -1.61 14.17
CA ASP A 119 16.76 -0.90 12.97
C ASP A 119 17.85 -0.88 11.87
N LYS A 120 19.13 -0.73 12.22
CA LYS A 120 20.24 -0.87 11.25
C LYS A 120 20.23 -2.22 10.56
N THR A 121 20.02 -3.28 11.31
CA THR A 121 19.95 -4.64 10.76
C THR A 121 18.75 -4.77 9.82
N LEU A 122 17.60 -4.23 10.20
CA LEU A 122 16.39 -4.21 9.37
C LEU A 122 16.60 -3.40 8.08
N ILE A 123 17.21 -2.23 8.18
CA ILE A 123 17.48 -1.37 7.01
C ILE A 123 18.38 -2.09 6.00
N LEU A 124 19.45 -2.75 6.43
CA LEU A 124 20.31 -3.52 5.53
C LEU A 124 19.59 -4.73 4.92
N LYS A 125 18.82 -5.43 5.72
CA LYS A 125 18.06 -6.60 5.30
C LYS A 125 16.99 -6.28 4.26
N TYR A 126 16.38 -5.11 4.34
CA TYR A 126 15.28 -4.67 3.46
C TYR A 126 15.60 -3.39 2.67
N PHE A 127 16.88 -3.16 2.41
CA PHE A 127 17.40 -1.90 1.87
C PHE A 127 16.65 -1.40 0.63
N THR A 128 16.52 -2.25 -0.38
CA THR A 128 15.87 -1.85 -1.64
C THR A 128 14.37 -1.67 -1.48
N ARG A 129 13.73 -2.48 -0.64
CA ARG A 129 12.31 -2.33 -0.31
C ARG A 129 12.06 -0.98 0.37
N LEU A 130 12.86 -0.62 1.36
CA LEU A 130 12.76 0.67 2.04
C LEU A 130 13.05 1.84 1.10
N LEU A 131 14.05 1.69 0.24
CA LEU A 131 14.37 2.71 -0.75
C LEU A 131 13.21 2.91 -1.74
N THR A 132 12.66 1.84 -2.30
CA THR A 132 11.55 1.94 -3.25
C THR A 132 10.27 2.46 -2.62
N THR A 133 10.09 2.33 -1.31
CA THR A 133 8.93 2.89 -0.60
C THR A 133 8.82 4.40 -0.75
N TYR A 134 9.92 5.14 -0.76
CA TYR A 134 9.88 6.59 -1.02
C TYR A 134 9.24 6.90 -2.39
N GLY A 135 9.69 6.21 -3.43
CA GLY A 135 9.13 6.41 -4.76
C GLY A 135 7.69 5.93 -4.90
N LEU A 136 7.34 4.81 -4.26
CA LEU A 136 5.95 4.34 -4.21
C LEU A 136 5.05 5.32 -3.46
N TYR A 137 5.57 5.95 -2.42
CA TYR A 137 4.83 6.96 -1.67
C TYR A 137 4.52 8.20 -2.53
N GLU A 138 5.49 8.68 -3.31
CA GLU A 138 5.26 9.77 -4.26
C GLU A 138 4.21 9.38 -5.31
N ILE A 139 4.33 8.20 -5.91
CA ILE A 139 3.37 7.71 -6.92
C ILE A 139 1.98 7.53 -6.33
N ALA A 140 1.87 7.01 -5.10
CA ALA A 140 0.59 6.89 -4.41
C ALA A 140 -0.07 8.26 -4.23
N GLY A 141 0.69 9.26 -3.80
CA GLY A 141 0.21 10.63 -3.67
C GLY A 141 -0.24 11.24 -5.00
N GLU A 142 0.56 11.06 -6.07
CA GLU A 142 0.20 11.52 -7.42
C GLU A 142 -1.07 10.83 -7.96
N MET A 143 -1.24 9.52 -7.70
CA MET A 143 -2.43 8.79 -8.11
C MET A 143 -3.68 9.34 -7.43
N LEU A 144 -3.64 9.57 -6.12
CA LEU A 144 -4.77 10.13 -5.38
C LEU A 144 -5.15 11.53 -5.89
N ASP A 145 -4.16 12.38 -6.20
CA ASP A 145 -4.39 13.72 -6.73
C ASP A 145 -4.93 13.68 -8.16
N LYS A 146 -4.28 12.90 -9.05
CA LYS A 146 -4.65 12.79 -10.45
C LYS A 146 -6.07 12.27 -10.64
N TYR A 147 -6.43 11.26 -9.86
CA TYR A 147 -7.77 10.70 -9.89
C TYR A 147 -8.76 11.45 -8.98
N LYS A 148 -8.35 12.58 -8.38
CA LYS A 148 -9.21 13.40 -7.51
C LYS A 148 -9.98 12.55 -6.49
N VAL A 149 -9.26 11.63 -5.82
CA VAL A 149 -9.86 10.64 -4.93
C VAL A 149 -10.42 11.32 -3.70
N LYS A 150 -11.66 11.00 -3.35
CA LYS A 150 -12.35 11.43 -2.12
C LYS A 150 -12.52 10.28 -1.14
N VAL A 151 -12.69 9.07 -1.67
CA VAL A 151 -12.81 7.82 -0.90
C VAL A 151 -11.94 6.76 -1.55
N LEU A 152 -11.06 6.17 -0.76
CA LEU A 152 -10.18 5.06 -1.16
C LEU A 152 -10.66 3.77 -0.50
N VAL A 153 -11.02 2.77 -1.30
CA VAL A 153 -11.47 1.45 -0.83
C VAL A 153 -10.42 0.40 -1.13
N LEU A 154 -9.98 -0.31 -0.10
CA LEU A 154 -8.94 -1.33 -0.17
C LEU A 154 -9.41 -2.64 0.46
N ALA A 155 -8.99 -3.76 -0.11
CA ALA A 155 -9.14 -5.08 0.51
C ALA A 155 -7.80 -5.67 1.00
N ASN A 156 -6.75 -4.86 1.05
CA ASN A 156 -5.44 -5.27 1.54
C ASN A 156 -4.79 -4.12 2.31
N ASP A 157 -4.18 -4.42 3.46
CA ASP A 157 -3.64 -3.45 4.41
C ASP A 157 -2.12 -3.53 4.63
N HIS A 158 -1.44 -4.52 4.03
CA HIS A 158 -0.04 -4.85 4.35
C HIS A 158 0.95 -4.82 3.18
N ASN A 159 0.49 -4.63 1.94
CA ASN A 159 1.39 -4.48 0.79
C ASN A 159 1.96 -3.06 0.72
N ASP A 160 3.17 -2.92 0.20
CA ASP A 160 3.91 -1.66 0.13
C ASP A 160 3.09 -0.52 -0.51
N ILE A 161 2.51 -0.77 -1.68
CA ILE A 161 1.69 0.25 -2.37
C ILE A 161 0.40 0.57 -1.61
N ASN A 162 -0.24 -0.42 -0.99
CA ASN A 162 -1.44 -0.19 -0.19
C ASN A 162 -1.12 0.67 1.04
N ARG A 163 -0.01 0.36 1.74
CA ARG A 163 0.46 1.19 2.86
C ARG A 163 0.77 2.62 2.41
N CYS A 164 1.44 2.78 1.27
CA CYS A 164 1.71 4.10 0.71
C CYS A 164 0.42 4.87 0.37
N LEU A 165 -0.59 4.20 -0.18
CA LEU A 165 -1.91 4.78 -0.46
C LEU A 165 -2.64 5.18 0.81
N ILE A 166 -2.65 4.31 1.84
CA ILE A 166 -3.30 4.58 3.13
C ILE A 166 -2.69 5.81 3.79
N PHE A 167 -1.36 5.86 3.92
CA PHE A 167 -0.68 6.97 4.59
C PHE A 167 -0.85 8.29 3.83
N ASN A 168 -0.76 8.28 2.49
CA ASN A 168 -1.05 9.47 1.67
C ASN A 168 -2.51 9.92 1.82
N ALA A 169 -3.45 8.98 1.83
CA ALA A 169 -4.87 9.31 1.99
C ALA A 169 -5.13 9.95 3.36
N LEU A 170 -4.49 9.44 4.43
CA LEU A 170 -4.59 10.03 5.76
C LEU A 170 -4.04 11.45 5.81
N GLU A 171 -2.84 11.71 5.24
CA GLU A 171 -2.27 13.06 5.15
C GLU A 171 -3.16 14.02 4.36
N LYS A 172 -3.78 13.55 3.30
CA LYS A 172 -4.68 14.33 2.44
C LYS A 172 -6.11 14.42 2.97
N LYS A 173 -6.40 13.82 4.13
CA LYS A 173 -7.76 13.74 4.73
C LYS A 173 -8.78 13.07 3.79
N ILE A 174 -8.33 12.16 2.94
CA ILE A 174 -9.17 11.31 2.10
C ILE A 174 -9.72 10.18 2.98
N LYS A 175 -11.02 9.92 2.91
CA LYS A 175 -11.65 8.79 3.63
C LYS A 175 -11.13 7.46 3.10
N THR A 176 -10.77 6.56 4.01
CA THR A 176 -10.25 5.24 3.68
C THR A 176 -11.18 4.16 4.20
N VAL A 177 -11.46 3.16 3.37
CA VAL A 177 -12.34 2.03 3.70
C VAL A 177 -11.55 0.74 3.51
N TYR A 178 -11.51 -0.09 4.53
CA TYR A 178 -10.96 -1.44 4.47
C TYR A 178 -12.07 -2.48 4.45
N VAL A 179 -11.97 -3.42 3.53
CA VAL A 179 -12.85 -4.59 3.43
C VAL A 179 -12.00 -5.84 3.60
N GLN A 180 -12.25 -6.63 4.64
CA GLN A 180 -11.48 -7.84 4.89
C GLN A 180 -11.63 -8.85 3.75
N HIS A 181 -10.52 -9.35 3.24
CA HIS A 181 -10.48 -10.28 2.10
C HIS A 181 -10.03 -11.70 2.46
N ALA A 182 -9.45 -11.88 3.64
CA ALA A 182 -8.89 -13.15 4.08
C ALA A 182 -8.81 -13.20 5.62
N SER A 183 -8.58 -14.39 6.16
CA SER A 183 -8.38 -14.56 7.60
C SER A 183 -7.20 -13.73 8.10
N VAL A 184 -7.43 -12.98 9.17
CA VAL A 184 -6.42 -12.17 9.84
C VAL A 184 -5.46 -13.06 10.62
N LYS A 185 -4.16 -12.76 10.56
CA LYS A 185 -3.13 -13.42 11.36
C LYS A 185 -2.53 -12.43 12.36
N LYS A 186 -2.02 -12.94 13.48
CA LYS A 186 -1.17 -12.15 14.37
C LYS A 186 0.03 -11.61 13.57
N GLY A 187 0.29 -10.31 13.64
CA GLY A 187 1.34 -9.66 12.85
C GLY A 187 0.83 -8.88 11.64
N PHE A 188 -0.47 -8.81 11.43
CA PHE A 188 -1.04 -7.81 10.51
C PHE A 188 -0.82 -6.40 11.09
N PRO A 189 -0.71 -5.37 10.26
CA PRO A 189 -0.57 -3.99 10.71
C PRO A 189 -1.81 -3.53 11.46
N ARG A 190 -1.67 -2.46 12.27
CA ARG A 190 -2.82 -1.79 12.85
C ARG A 190 -3.78 -1.30 11.75
N LEU A 191 -5.07 -1.31 12.03
CA LEU A 191 -6.08 -0.75 11.14
C LEU A 191 -5.99 0.79 11.14
N ASP A 192 -5.32 1.33 10.15
CA ASP A 192 -5.12 2.78 9.95
C ASP A 192 -6.15 3.35 8.95
N PHE A 193 -7.40 2.87 8.98
CA PHE A 193 -8.47 3.28 8.08
C PHE A 193 -9.51 4.14 8.78
N THR A 194 -10.25 4.96 8.01
CA THR A 194 -11.43 5.68 8.52
C THR A 194 -12.53 4.71 8.90
N TYR A 195 -12.78 3.71 8.04
CA TYR A 195 -13.78 2.66 8.24
C TYR A 195 -13.19 1.30 7.93
N SER A 196 -13.44 0.30 8.76
CA SER A 196 -12.98 -1.07 8.56
C SER A 196 -14.14 -2.05 8.70
N PHE A 197 -14.36 -2.87 7.69
CA PHE A 197 -15.36 -3.93 7.67
C PHE A 197 -14.67 -5.27 7.83
N LEU A 198 -14.94 -5.96 8.94
CA LEU A 198 -14.32 -7.22 9.33
C LEU A 198 -15.32 -8.37 9.35
N ASP A 199 -14.81 -9.57 9.10
CA ASP A 199 -15.62 -10.81 9.09
C ASP A 199 -16.25 -11.09 10.47
N GLY A 200 -15.60 -10.68 11.57
CA GLY A 200 -16.13 -10.93 12.92
C GLY A 200 -15.18 -10.57 14.05
N LYS A 201 -15.60 -10.89 15.28
CA LYS A 201 -14.87 -10.57 16.52
C LYS A 201 -13.46 -11.15 16.56
N GLU A 202 -13.26 -12.39 16.10
CA GLU A 202 -11.94 -13.03 16.05
C GLU A 202 -10.94 -12.23 15.21
N SER A 203 -11.38 -11.67 14.08
CA SER A 203 -10.54 -10.82 13.23
C SER A 203 -10.17 -9.53 13.96
N LEU A 204 -11.12 -8.89 14.63
CA LEU A 204 -10.88 -7.68 15.42
C LEU A 204 -9.89 -7.93 16.57
N GLU A 205 -10.06 -9.01 17.32
CA GLU A 205 -9.14 -9.41 18.39
C GLU A 205 -7.70 -9.59 17.89
N LYS A 206 -7.53 -10.18 16.70
CA LYS A 206 -6.21 -10.32 16.08
C LYS A 206 -5.60 -8.97 15.70
N TYR A 207 -6.37 -8.02 15.25
CA TYR A 207 -5.90 -6.66 14.97
C TYR A 207 -5.50 -5.89 16.23
N PHE A 208 -6.15 -6.14 17.38
CA PHE A 208 -5.76 -5.51 18.63
C PHE A 208 -4.33 -5.83 19.08
N TYR A 209 -3.72 -6.96 18.66
CA TYR A 209 -2.29 -7.19 18.88
C TYR A 209 -1.38 -6.16 18.19
N ALA A 210 -1.90 -5.49 17.16
CA ALA A 210 -1.18 -4.44 16.44
C ALA A 210 -1.46 -3.04 17.01
N GLY A 211 -2.45 -2.92 17.87
CA GLY A 211 -2.89 -1.67 18.48
C GLY A 211 -4.37 -1.37 18.21
N ILE A 212 -4.85 -0.32 18.85
CA ILE A 212 -6.24 0.13 18.70
C ILE A 212 -6.45 0.68 17.28
N PRO A 213 -7.50 0.24 16.56
CA PRO A 213 -7.87 0.82 15.26
C PRO A 213 -8.01 2.35 15.34
N LYS A 214 -7.60 3.07 14.30
CA LYS A 214 -7.71 4.55 14.27
C LYS A 214 -9.12 5.06 13.99
N GLY A 215 -9.90 4.29 13.25
CA GLY A 215 -11.27 4.67 12.87
C GLY A 215 -12.31 3.68 13.34
N GLU A 216 -13.48 3.76 12.74
CA GLU A 216 -14.61 2.92 13.08
C GLU A 216 -14.47 1.51 12.53
N VAL A 217 -14.86 0.52 13.31
CA VAL A 217 -14.84 -0.90 12.92
C VAL A 217 -16.25 -1.48 12.96
N TYR A 218 -16.63 -2.09 11.85
CA TYR A 218 -17.91 -2.78 11.67
C TYR A 218 -17.67 -4.28 11.49
N LEU A 219 -18.41 -5.10 12.22
CA LEU A 219 -18.40 -6.55 12.08
C LEU A 219 -19.53 -6.93 11.12
N SER A 220 -19.21 -7.02 9.84
CA SER A 220 -20.19 -7.15 8.75
C SER A 220 -20.39 -8.58 8.27
N GLY A 221 -19.63 -9.54 8.80
CA GLY A 221 -19.51 -10.84 8.14
C GLY A 221 -18.59 -10.80 6.93
N GLY A 222 -18.37 -11.94 6.32
CA GLY A 222 -17.50 -12.05 5.15
C GLY A 222 -18.23 -11.64 3.87
N VAL A 223 -18.09 -10.41 3.44
CA VAL A 223 -18.74 -9.82 2.23
C VAL A 223 -18.61 -10.72 0.99
N ARG A 224 -17.56 -11.49 0.88
CA ARG A 224 -17.32 -12.45 -0.23
C ARG A 224 -18.25 -13.67 -0.25
N PHE A 225 -19.06 -13.86 0.78
CA PHE A 225 -19.99 -15.00 0.91
C PHE A 225 -21.45 -14.59 0.71
N ASP A 226 -21.70 -13.31 0.39
CA ASP A 226 -23.06 -12.77 0.21
C ASP A 226 -23.63 -13.03 -1.20
N PHE A 227 -23.16 -14.11 -1.89
CA PHE A 227 -23.60 -14.54 -3.24
C PHE A 227 -23.85 -16.03 -3.29
#